data_ecd895d3a90c0c589650841268f954f0
#
_entry.id   ecd895d3a90c0c589650841268f954f0
#
_cell.length_a   1.000
_cell.length_b   1.000
_cell.length_c   1.000
_cell.angle_alpha   90.00
_cell.angle_beta   90.00
_cell.angle_gamma   90.00
#
_symmetry.space_group_name_H-M   'P 1'
#
loop_
_entity.id
_entity.type
_entity.pdbx_description
1 polymer ?
#
loop_
_entity_poly.entity_id
_entity_poly.type
_entity_poly.pdbx_seq_one_letter_code
_entity_poly.pdbx_strand_id
1 'polypeptide(L)'
;MTPGRLEVSPASSKLKKIAPGADEVLLPVTAIERFSAKDGPGIRTVVFLKGCPLRCLWCHNPETQSAEEELLFDPSACIGCGRCARVCPAGAHTFSPVRLLDRKKCVVCGKCAAACPTGACERSGRRMSVEEILTEAKKDEAFYAGGGGLTLSGGEPLFFEGSLALLKRAKESGLSVVAETCRYLPQERVEGA
;
A
#
# COMPACT_ATOMS: atom_id res chain seq x y z
N MET A 1 -8.74 -30.37 25.60
CA MET A 1 -7.84 -29.31 25.09
C MET A 1 -8.70 -28.28 24.39
N THR A 2 -9.01 -27.17 25.04
CA THR A 2 -9.78 -26.06 24.48
C THR A 2 -8.85 -25.23 23.62
N PRO A 3 -9.21 -24.87 22.36
CA PRO A 3 -8.37 -24.02 21.52
C PRO A 3 -8.30 -22.63 22.14
N GLY A 4 -7.08 -22.18 22.39
CA GLY A 4 -6.79 -20.85 22.94
C GLY A 4 -7.36 -19.74 22.03
N ARG A 5 -8.11 -18.86 22.63
CA ARG A 5 -8.56 -17.60 22.00
C ARG A 5 -7.33 -16.79 21.59
N LEU A 6 -7.16 -16.58 20.29
CA LEU A 6 -6.22 -15.58 19.79
C LEU A 6 -6.70 -14.20 20.26
N GLU A 7 -6.01 -13.64 21.23
CA GLU A 7 -6.22 -12.25 21.62
C GLU A 7 -5.73 -11.34 20.49
N VAL A 8 -6.69 -10.77 19.77
CA VAL A 8 -6.44 -9.73 18.79
C VAL A 8 -6.15 -8.44 19.57
N SER A 9 -4.90 -8.03 19.61
CA SER A 9 -4.52 -6.73 20.16
C SER A 9 -5.29 -5.65 19.41
N PRO A 10 -6.01 -4.74 20.11
CA PRO A 10 -6.76 -3.68 19.43
C PRO A 10 -5.76 -2.80 18.66
N ALA A 11 -5.95 -2.73 17.35
CA ALA A 11 -5.22 -1.81 16.50
C ALA A 11 -5.29 -0.42 17.13
N SER A 12 -4.11 0.14 17.38
CA SER A 12 -3.87 1.41 18.07
C SER A 12 -4.87 2.49 17.63
N SER A 13 -5.60 3.04 18.58
CA SER A 13 -6.60 4.11 18.45
C SER A 13 -6.03 5.48 18.04
N LYS A 14 -4.89 5.51 17.37
CA LYS A 14 -4.20 6.72 16.90
C LYS A 14 -4.42 7.07 15.43
N LEU A 15 -5.38 6.44 14.77
CA LEU A 15 -5.89 6.99 13.51
C LEU A 15 -6.68 8.25 13.85
N LYS A 16 -6.01 9.40 13.85
CA LYS A 16 -6.68 10.70 13.90
C LYS A 16 -7.71 10.70 12.78
N LYS A 17 -8.98 10.80 13.17
CA LYS A 17 -10.06 11.20 12.28
C LYS A 17 -9.72 12.61 11.80
N ILE A 18 -9.02 12.70 10.68
CA ILE A 18 -8.95 13.92 9.90
C ILE A 18 -10.27 13.91 9.15
N ALA A 19 -11.21 14.74 9.57
CA ALA A 19 -12.38 15.06 8.77
C ALA A 19 -11.83 15.83 7.55
N PRO A 20 -11.83 15.25 6.33
CA PRO A 20 -11.44 15.99 5.15
C PRO A 20 -12.55 16.98 4.82
N GLY A 21 -12.20 18.19 4.48
CA GLY A 21 -13.02 18.99 3.61
C GLY A 21 -13.31 18.17 2.35
N ALA A 22 -14.47 18.31 1.73
CA ALA A 22 -15.06 17.40 0.74
C ALA A 22 -14.20 17.11 -0.53
N ASP A 23 -12.98 17.65 -0.67
CA ASP A 23 -12.23 17.64 -1.92
C ASP A 23 -10.90 16.87 -1.92
N GLU A 24 -10.42 16.30 -0.80
CA GLU A 24 -9.12 15.62 -0.84
C GLU A 24 -9.01 14.42 0.11
N VAL A 25 -9.71 13.33 -0.23
CA VAL A 25 -9.50 12.05 0.46
C VAL A 25 -8.22 11.41 -0.07
N LEU A 26 -7.18 11.36 0.76
CA LEU A 26 -5.90 10.73 0.45
C LEU A 26 -5.89 9.26 0.89
N LEU A 27 -5.59 8.37 -0.04
CA LEU A 27 -5.43 6.94 0.20
C LEU A 27 -3.93 6.58 0.31
N PRO A 28 -3.55 5.73 1.27
CA PRO A 28 -2.18 5.22 1.34
C PRO A 28 -1.97 4.14 0.28
N VAL A 29 -1.14 4.41 -0.70
CA VAL A 29 -0.84 3.51 -1.82
C VAL A 29 0.57 2.95 -1.67
N THR A 30 0.72 1.62 -1.69
CA THR A 30 2.02 0.95 -1.72
C THR A 30 2.57 0.91 -3.13
N ALA A 31 1.77 0.43 -4.08
CA ALA A 31 2.15 0.25 -5.47
C ALA A 31 0.93 0.41 -6.40
N ILE A 32 1.21 0.69 -7.65
CA ILE A 32 0.24 0.57 -8.75
C ILE A 32 0.88 -0.34 -9.79
N GLU A 33 0.27 -1.51 -9.99
CA GLU A 33 0.68 -2.48 -11.00
C GLU A 33 -0.21 -2.32 -12.22
N ARG A 34 0.44 -2.16 -13.38
CA ARG A 34 -0.23 -1.99 -14.66
C ARG A 34 -0.22 -3.29 -15.43
N PHE A 35 -1.21 -3.49 -16.29
CA PHE A 35 -1.32 -4.66 -17.17
C PHE A 35 -1.43 -6.00 -16.46
N SER A 36 -2.01 -6.05 -15.26
CA SER A 36 -2.27 -7.34 -14.61
C SER A 36 -3.36 -8.13 -15.33
N ALA A 37 -3.10 -9.41 -15.54
CA ALA A 37 -4.04 -10.39 -16.11
C ALA A 37 -4.54 -11.41 -15.07
N LYS A 38 -4.21 -11.20 -13.77
CA LYS A 38 -4.50 -12.18 -12.71
C LYS A 38 -5.46 -11.67 -11.64
N ASP A 39 -5.70 -10.37 -11.60
CA ASP A 39 -6.44 -9.71 -10.52
C ASP A 39 -7.86 -9.32 -10.94
N GLY A 40 -8.50 -10.20 -11.70
CA GLY A 40 -9.88 -10.05 -12.17
C GLY A 40 -10.03 -10.22 -13.68
N PRO A 41 -11.23 -9.98 -14.24
CA PRO A 41 -11.49 -10.13 -15.67
C PRO A 41 -10.74 -9.10 -16.51
N GLY A 42 -10.23 -9.53 -17.66
CA GLY A 42 -9.53 -8.66 -18.62
C GLY A 42 -8.17 -8.17 -18.10
N ILE A 43 -7.63 -7.16 -18.76
CA ILE A 43 -6.40 -6.46 -18.31
C ILE A 43 -6.78 -5.42 -17.27
N ARG A 44 -6.03 -5.36 -16.17
CA ARG A 44 -6.37 -4.48 -15.06
C ARG A 44 -5.19 -3.63 -14.60
N THR A 45 -5.50 -2.46 -14.09
CA THR A 45 -4.57 -1.70 -13.25
C THR A 45 -4.91 -1.99 -11.80
N VAL A 46 -3.95 -2.54 -11.06
CA VAL A 46 -4.12 -2.91 -9.64
C VAL A 46 -3.51 -1.83 -8.76
N VAL A 47 -4.29 -1.34 -7.82
CA VAL A 47 -3.84 -0.38 -6.80
C VAL A 47 -3.73 -1.09 -5.47
N PHE A 48 -2.52 -1.26 -4.98
CA PHE A 48 -2.24 -1.86 -3.69
C PHE A 48 -2.29 -0.80 -2.60
N LEU A 49 -3.34 -0.83 -1.78
CA LEU A 49 -3.48 0.06 -0.64
C LEU A 49 -2.67 -0.46 0.55
N LYS A 50 -2.19 0.46 1.39
CA LYS A 50 -1.36 0.20 2.56
C LYS A 50 -2.17 0.36 3.84
N GLY A 51 -2.31 -0.73 4.59
CA GLY A 51 -3.07 -0.83 5.84
C GLY A 51 -4.01 -2.02 5.83
N CYS A 52 -3.87 -2.89 6.83
CA CYS A 52 -4.71 -4.06 7.01
C CYS A 52 -5.01 -4.26 8.50
N PRO A 53 -6.24 -4.60 8.90
CA PRO A 53 -6.55 -4.92 10.30
C PRO A 53 -6.01 -6.28 10.72
N LEU A 54 -5.64 -7.14 9.75
CA LEU A 54 -5.13 -8.48 10.00
C LEU A 54 -3.60 -8.55 9.98
N ARG A 55 -3.07 -9.63 10.56
CA ARG A 55 -1.64 -9.98 10.60
C ARG A 55 -1.47 -11.46 10.27
N CYS A 56 -1.94 -11.86 9.08
CA CYS A 56 -1.89 -13.24 8.64
C CYS A 56 -0.44 -13.73 8.52
N LEU A 57 -0.16 -14.92 9.05
CA LEU A 57 1.19 -15.52 8.97
C LEU A 57 1.60 -15.84 7.53
N TRP A 58 0.61 -16.06 6.66
CA TRP A 58 0.79 -16.34 5.22
C TRP A 58 0.51 -15.12 4.33
N CYS A 59 0.62 -13.90 4.87
CA CYS A 59 0.33 -12.69 4.08
C CYS A 59 1.21 -12.62 2.84
N HIS A 60 0.59 -12.48 1.67
CA HIS A 60 1.31 -12.35 0.41
C HIS A 60 2.01 -11.00 0.28
N ASN A 61 1.40 -9.94 0.82
CA ASN A 61 1.89 -8.56 0.75
C ASN A 61 2.13 -7.99 2.16
N PRO A 62 3.09 -8.51 2.94
CA PRO A 62 3.30 -8.11 4.33
C PRO A 62 3.67 -6.63 4.49
N GLU A 63 4.26 -6.01 3.47
CA GLU A 63 4.58 -4.58 3.42
C GLU A 63 3.34 -3.68 3.40
N THR A 64 2.17 -4.24 3.08
CA THR A 64 0.90 -3.51 3.08
C THR A 64 0.17 -3.57 4.43
N GLN A 65 0.66 -4.33 5.39
CA GLN A 65 -0.02 -4.49 6.68
C GLN A 65 -0.05 -3.20 7.51
N SER A 66 1.05 -2.45 7.53
CA SER A 66 1.10 -1.13 8.18
C SER A 66 0.42 -0.08 7.30
N ALA A 67 -0.34 0.85 7.88
CA ALA A 67 -0.87 2.00 7.16
C ALA A 67 0.14 3.16 7.06
N GLU A 68 1.24 3.06 7.78
CA GLU A 68 2.29 4.08 7.81
C GLU A 68 3.28 3.85 6.67
N GLU A 69 3.89 4.94 6.20
CA GLU A 69 5.00 4.86 5.26
C GLU A 69 6.20 4.17 5.91
N GLU A 70 6.91 3.34 5.16
CA GLU A 70 8.04 2.57 5.66
C GLU A 70 9.20 2.58 4.67
N LEU A 71 10.41 2.35 5.20
CA LEU A 71 11.56 2.04 4.38
C LEU A 71 11.72 0.53 4.29
N LEU A 72 11.58 0.00 3.08
CA LEU A 72 11.88 -1.40 2.76
C LEU A 72 13.36 -1.56 2.45
N PHE A 73 13.87 -2.75 2.68
CA PHE A 73 15.25 -3.12 2.36
C PHE A 73 15.35 -4.54 1.85
N ASP A 74 15.84 -4.68 0.65
CA ASP A 74 16.19 -5.96 0.05
C ASP A 74 17.70 -6.23 0.22
N PRO A 75 18.09 -7.16 1.11
CA PRO A 75 19.48 -7.51 1.30
C PRO A 75 20.09 -8.19 0.07
N SER A 76 19.32 -8.85 -0.78
CA SER A 76 19.82 -9.56 -1.97
C SER A 76 20.28 -8.59 -3.06
N ALA A 77 19.64 -7.44 -3.17
CA ALA A 77 19.99 -6.36 -4.10
C ALA A 77 21.10 -5.44 -3.55
N CYS A 78 21.48 -5.59 -2.27
CA CYS A 78 22.43 -4.66 -1.63
C CYS A 78 23.88 -5.00 -1.97
N ILE A 79 24.59 -4.08 -2.63
CA ILE A 79 26.04 -4.18 -2.95
C ILE A 79 26.96 -3.61 -1.87
N GLY A 80 26.47 -3.24 -0.69
CA GLY A 80 27.28 -2.75 0.42
C GLY A 80 27.97 -1.39 0.21
N CYS A 81 27.54 -0.57 -0.75
CA CYS A 81 28.24 0.67 -1.15
C CYS A 81 28.19 1.82 -0.11
N GLY A 82 27.43 1.71 0.97
CA GLY A 82 27.34 2.67 2.08
C GLY A 82 26.68 4.01 1.77
N ARG A 83 26.15 4.25 0.55
CA ARG A 83 25.51 5.52 0.18
C ARG A 83 24.35 5.88 1.10
N CYS A 84 23.50 4.90 1.47
CA CYS A 84 22.36 5.11 2.36
C CYS A 84 22.77 5.65 3.74
N ALA A 85 23.91 5.24 4.29
CA ALA A 85 24.42 5.78 5.55
C ALA A 85 24.92 7.24 5.39
N ARG A 86 25.61 7.52 4.29
CA ARG A 86 26.13 8.90 4.03
C ARG A 86 25.04 9.94 3.85
N VAL A 87 23.88 9.57 3.28
CA VAL A 87 22.78 10.52 3.02
C VAL A 87 21.72 10.54 4.11
N CYS A 88 21.81 9.68 5.12
CA CYS A 88 20.79 9.57 6.15
C CYS A 88 20.92 10.70 7.19
N PRO A 89 19.98 11.65 7.25
CA PRO A 89 20.06 12.76 8.20
C PRO A 89 19.87 12.30 9.66
N ALA A 90 19.19 11.16 9.86
CA ALA A 90 18.92 10.62 11.19
C ALA A 90 19.93 9.58 11.65
N GLY A 91 20.98 9.30 10.86
CA GLY A 91 21.97 8.26 11.19
C GLY A 91 21.37 6.87 11.41
N ALA A 92 20.25 6.56 10.73
CA ALA A 92 19.54 5.30 10.93
C ALA A 92 20.21 4.08 10.28
N HIS A 93 21.24 4.29 9.44
CA HIS A 93 21.97 3.21 8.79
C HIS A 93 23.36 3.04 9.38
N THR A 94 23.70 1.82 9.75
CA THR A 94 25.05 1.42 10.16
C THR A 94 25.55 0.23 9.34
N PHE A 95 26.88 0.08 9.27
CA PHE A 95 27.55 -1.06 8.62
C PHE A 95 28.55 -1.66 9.59
N SER A 96 28.28 -2.90 10.09
CA SER A 96 29.22 -3.62 10.95
C SER A 96 28.75 -5.07 11.19
N PRO A 97 29.26 -6.06 10.48
CA PRO A 97 29.87 -6.08 9.14
C PRO A 97 28.84 -5.94 8.01
N VAL A 98 27.56 -6.07 8.32
CA VAL A 98 26.45 -5.94 7.37
C VAL A 98 25.70 -4.64 7.61
N ARG A 99 24.90 -4.23 6.63
CA ARG A 99 24.02 -3.09 6.78
C ARG A 99 22.89 -3.38 7.77
N LEU A 100 22.72 -2.49 8.73
CA LEU A 100 21.60 -2.50 9.66
C LEU A 100 20.81 -1.19 9.52
N LEU A 101 19.48 -1.28 9.68
CA LEU A 101 18.57 -0.15 9.74
C LEU A 101 17.96 -0.07 11.14
N ASP A 102 18.28 1.00 11.86
CA ASP A 102 17.57 1.34 13.09
C ASP A 102 16.23 2.00 12.75
N ARG A 103 15.18 1.20 12.80
CA ARG A 103 13.81 1.67 12.48
C ARG A 103 13.29 2.74 13.46
N LYS A 104 13.82 2.80 14.68
CA LYS A 104 13.42 3.80 15.68
C LYS A 104 13.98 5.19 15.34
N LYS A 105 15.13 5.25 14.68
CA LYS A 105 15.75 6.49 14.20
C LYS A 105 15.25 6.90 12.82
N CYS A 106 14.71 5.95 12.05
CA CYS A 106 14.30 6.21 10.68
C CYS A 106 13.07 7.14 10.64
N VAL A 107 13.21 8.27 9.97
CA VAL A 107 12.13 9.25 9.73
C VAL A 107 11.48 9.11 8.34
N VAL A 108 11.74 8.02 7.67
CA VAL A 108 11.19 7.64 6.34
C VAL A 108 11.31 8.75 5.27
N CYS A 109 12.35 9.57 5.32
CA CYS A 109 12.53 10.70 4.40
C CYS A 109 12.84 10.30 2.95
N GLY A 110 13.11 9.02 2.66
CA GLY A 110 13.36 8.50 1.31
C GLY A 110 14.73 8.81 0.72
N LYS A 111 15.61 9.62 1.35
CA LYS A 111 16.92 9.99 0.78
C LYS A 111 17.81 8.78 0.48
N CYS A 112 17.76 7.75 1.32
CA CYS A 112 18.51 6.51 1.11
C CYS A 112 17.97 5.69 -0.06
N ALA A 113 16.65 5.71 -0.30
CA ALA A 113 16.04 5.08 -1.45
C ALA A 113 16.46 5.80 -2.75
N ALA A 114 16.38 7.12 -2.79
CA ALA A 114 16.82 7.92 -3.94
C ALA A 114 18.33 7.78 -4.25
N ALA A 115 19.16 7.54 -3.23
CA ALA A 115 20.61 7.38 -3.39
C ALA A 115 21.04 5.93 -3.68
N CYS A 116 20.14 4.95 -3.60
CA CYS A 116 20.47 3.54 -3.77
C CYS A 116 20.58 3.18 -5.26
N PRO A 117 21.77 2.78 -5.77
CA PRO A 117 21.96 2.53 -7.18
C PRO A 117 21.32 1.22 -7.66
N THR A 118 20.99 0.32 -6.72
CA THR A 118 20.43 -1.01 -7.01
C THR A 118 18.97 -1.14 -6.61
N GLY A 119 18.35 -0.07 -6.07
CA GLY A 119 16.99 -0.16 -5.55
C GLY A 119 16.84 -0.97 -4.25
N ALA A 120 17.94 -1.44 -3.64
CA ALA A 120 17.88 -2.21 -2.40
C ALA A 120 17.20 -1.49 -1.22
N CYS A 121 17.09 -0.16 -1.27
CA CYS A 121 16.30 0.65 -0.35
C CYS A 121 15.13 1.23 -1.12
N GLU A 122 13.92 1.00 -0.64
CA GLU A 122 12.71 1.52 -1.25
C GLU A 122 11.80 2.16 -0.18
N ARG A 123 11.14 3.27 -0.51
CA ARG A 123 10.09 3.84 0.33
C ARG A 123 8.75 3.24 -0.06
N SER A 124 8.13 2.52 0.86
CA SER A 124 6.81 1.94 0.70
C SER A 124 5.75 2.86 1.31
N GLY A 125 4.73 3.11 0.54
CA GLY A 125 3.61 3.96 0.93
C GLY A 125 3.80 5.41 0.44
N ARG A 126 2.77 5.90 -0.24
CA ARG A 126 2.58 7.31 -0.58
C ARG A 126 1.11 7.66 -0.46
N ARG A 127 0.83 8.90 -0.09
CA ARG A 127 -0.55 9.39 -0.10
C ARG A 127 -0.92 9.84 -1.50
N MET A 128 -2.03 9.34 -2.02
CA MET A 128 -2.57 9.72 -3.33
C MET A 128 -4.04 10.06 -3.20
N SER A 129 -4.46 11.10 -3.90
CA SER A 129 -5.86 11.45 -4.03
C SER A 129 -6.59 10.45 -4.94
N VAL A 130 -7.92 10.41 -4.81
CA VAL A 130 -8.76 9.59 -5.72
C VAL A 130 -8.51 9.97 -7.17
N GLU A 131 -8.36 11.27 -7.46
CA GLU A 131 -8.09 11.76 -8.82
C GLU A 131 -6.76 11.31 -9.38
N GLU A 132 -5.70 11.37 -8.57
CA GLU A 132 -4.36 10.89 -8.97
C GLU A 132 -4.40 9.40 -9.30
N ILE A 133 -5.09 8.59 -8.47
CA ILE A 133 -5.24 7.15 -8.71
C ILE A 133 -6.03 6.89 -9.99
N LEU A 134 -7.14 7.58 -10.21
CA LEU A 134 -7.94 7.44 -11.43
C LEU A 134 -7.16 7.88 -12.67
N THR A 135 -6.38 8.93 -12.56
CA THR A 135 -5.51 9.39 -13.65
C THR A 135 -4.49 8.33 -14.04
N GLU A 136 -3.88 7.65 -13.04
CA GLU A 136 -2.96 6.54 -13.31
C GLU A 136 -3.68 5.36 -13.97
N ALA A 137 -4.85 4.97 -13.45
CA ALA A 137 -5.64 3.86 -14.01
C ALA A 137 -6.07 4.14 -15.46
N LYS A 138 -6.50 5.35 -15.76
CA LYS A 138 -6.95 5.74 -17.13
C LYS A 138 -5.85 5.71 -18.19
N LYS A 139 -4.58 5.72 -17.80
CA LYS A 139 -3.49 5.55 -18.76
C LYS A 139 -3.54 4.21 -19.51
N ASP A 140 -4.20 3.21 -18.92
CA ASP A 140 -4.34 1.88 -19.49
C ASP A 140 -5.73 1.61 -20.08
N GLU A 141 -6.60 2.62 -20.14
CA GLU A 141 -8.00 2.48 -20.56
C GLU A 141 -8.16 1.79 -21.93
N ALA A 142 -7.25 2.05 -22.86
CA ALA A 142 -7.25 1.41 -24.19
C ALA A 142 -7.09 -0.14 -24.11
N PHE A 143 -6.61 -0.68 -23.01
CA PHE A 143 -6.38 -2.11 -22.79
C PHE A 143 -7.47 -2.79 -21.96
N TYR A 144 -8.47 -2.07 -21.50
CA TYR A 144 -9.54 -2.61 -20.64
C TYR A 144 -10.66 -3.32 -21.39
N ALA A 145 -10.48 -3.56 -22.68
CA ALA A 145 -11.41 -4.39 -23.46
C ALA A 145 -11.59 -5.77 -22.81
N GLY A 146 -12.79 -6.36 -22.96
CA GLY A 146 -13.07 -7.68 -22.40
C GLY A 146 -13.30 -7.72 -20.88
N GLY A 147 -13.72 -6.60 -20.28
CA GLY A 147 -14.07 -6.51 -18.86
C GLY A 147 -12.94 -6.01 -17.94
N GLY A 148 -11.84 -5.56 -18.53
CA GLY A 148 -10.72 -4.95 -17.79
C GLY A 148 -11.10 -3.67 -17.05
N GLY A 149 -10.19 -3.16 -16.22
CA GLY A 149 -10.43 -1.95 -15.44
C GLY A 149 -9.55 -1.81 -14.21
N LEU A 150 -10.10 -1.27 -13.13
CA LEU A 150 -9.42 -1.03 -11.87
C LEU A 150 -9.65 -2.17 -10.88
N THR A 151 -8.57 -2.64 -10.23
CA THR A 151 -8.65 -3.53 -9.06
C THR A 151 -8.04 -2.84 -7.86
N LEU A 152 -8.74 -2.85 -6.73
CA LEU A 152 -8.18 -2.47 -5.44
C LEU A 152 -7.75 -3.71 -4.68
N SER A 153 -6.50 -3.73 -4.23
CA SER A 153 -5.87 -4.82 -3.49
C SER A 153 -4.93 -4.28 -2.41
N GLY A 154 -3.95 -5.04 -1.97
CA GLY A 154 -2.90 -4.64 -1.05
C GLY A 154 -3.08 -5.20 0.35
N GLY A 155 -3.31 -4.35 1.35
CA GLY A 155 -3.71 -4.74 2.70
C GLY A 155 -5.18 -5.16 2.71
N GLU A 156 -6.04 -4.39 3.40
CA GLU A 156 -7.49 -4.51 3.23
C GLU A 156 -8.01 -3.27 2.52
N PRO A 157 -8.33 -3.37 1.22
CA PRO A 157 -8.65 -2.18 0.43
C PRO A 157 -9.91 -1.45 0.91
N LEU A 158 -10.88 -2.15 1.48
CA LEU A 158 -12.11 -1.55 1.99
C LEU A 158 -11.98 -0.98 3.41
N PHE A 159 -10.78 -1.03 3.99
CA PHE A 159 -10.51 -0.49 5.33
C PHE A 159 -10.64 1.05 5.39
N PHE A 160 -10.37 1.74 4.29
CA PHE A 160 -10.43 3.20 4.20
C PHE A 160 -11.75 3.69 3.61
N GLU A 161 -12.32 4.76 4.17
CA GLU A 161 -13.55 5.39 3.62
C GLU A 161 -13.36 5.87 2.19
N GLY A 162 -12.17 6.41 1.88
CA GLY A 162 -11.82 6.85 0.54
C GLY A 162 -11.82 5.75 -0.52
N SER A 163 -11.73 4.49 -0.14
CA SER A 163 -11.80 3.38 -1.10
C SER A 163 -13.17 3.27 -1.75
N LEU A 164 -14.24 3.47 -0.99
CA LEU A 164 -15.59 3.48 -1.55
C LEU A 164 -15.79 4.64 -2.51
N ALA A 165 -15.26 5.82 -2.17
CA ALA A 165 -15.29 6.98 -3.07
C ALA A 165 -14.51 6.70 -4.37
N LEU A 166 -13.35 6.06 -4.28
CA LEU A 166 -12.54 5.68 -5.45
C LEU A 166 -13.29 4.68 -6.34
N LEU A 167 -13.87 3.61 -5.76
CA LEU A 167 -14.65 2.62 -6.52
C LEU A 167 -15.86 3.26 -7.21
N LYS A 168 -16.61 4.12 -6.50
CA LYS A 168 -17.76 4.82 -7.06
C LYS A 168 -17.34 5.71 -8.24
N ARG A 169 -16.31 6.54 -8.09
CA ARG A 169 -15.84 7.44 -9.15
C ARG A 169 -15.23 6.68 -10.33
N ALA A 170 -14.58 5.54 -10.08
CA ALA A 170 -14.11 4.66 -11.16
C ALA A 170 -15.29 4.13 -12.00
N LYS A 171 -16.36 3.63 -11.36
CA LYS A 171 -17.58 3.19 -12.03
C LYS A 171 -18.25 4.34 -12.82
N GLU A 172 -18.38 5.52 -12.22
CA GLU A 172 -18.92 6.72 -12.88
C GLU A 172 -18.09 7.14 -14.10
N SER A 173 -16.79 6.84 -14.09
CA SER A 173 -15.90 7.05 -15.23
C SER A 173 -15.96 5.94 -16.28
N GLY A 174 -16.83 4.93 -16.15
CA GLY A 174 -16.98 3.82 -17.07
C GLY A 174 -16.02 2.67 -16.86
N LEU A 175 -15.19 2.69 -15.82
CA LEU A 175 -14.27 1.58 -15.52
C LEU A 175 -14.97 0.42 -14.82
N SER A 176 -14.64 -0.81 -15.22
CA SER A 176 -14.96 -1.99 -14.43
C SER A 176 -14.12 -1.97 -13.14
N VAL A 177 -14.73 -2.29 -11.99
CA VAL A 177 -14.04 -2.29 -10.70
C VAL A 177 -14.10 -3.64 -10.02
N VAL A 178 -13.01 -4.03 -9.36
CA VAL A 178 -12.88 -5.23 -8.54
C VAL A 178 -12.23 -4.84 -7.22
N ALA A 179 -12.60 -5.49 -6.12
CA ALA A 179 -11.93 -5.37 -4.83
C ALA A 179 -11.53 -6.76 -4.33
N GLU A 180 -10.25 -6.94 -4.06
CA GLU A 180 -9.69 -8.14 -3.43
C GLU A 180 -9.64 -7.93 -1.93
N THR A 181 -10.62 -8.45 -1.22
CA THR A 181 -10.85 -8.18 0.21
C THR A 181 -10.89 -9.45 1.04
N CYS A 182 -10.32 -9.40 2.24
CA CYS A 182 -10.50 -10.45 3.26
C CYS A 182 -11.87 -10.37 3.96
N ARG A 183 -12.66 -9.32 3.70
CA ARG A 183 -13.99 -9.06 4.28
C ARG A 183 -14.04 -9.01 5.81
N TYR A 184 -12.89 -8.81 6.45
CA TYR A 184 -12.82 -8.62 7.90
C TYR A 184 -13.08 -7.16 8.26
N LEU A 185 -14.32 -6.72 7.99
CA LEU A 185 -14.80 -5.35 8.11
C LEU A 185 -16.28 -5.35 8.54
N PRO A 186 -16.80 -4.23 9.07
CA PRO A 186 -18.23 -4.06 9.25
C PRO A 186 -18.99 -4.34 7.95
N GLN A 187 -20.13 -5.03 8.07
CA GLN A 187 -20.92 -5.49 6.92
C GLN A 187 -21.34 -4.32 6.00
N GLU A 188 -21.66 -3.18 6.58
CA GLU A 188 -22.09 -1.99 5.83
C GLU A 188 -21.01 -1.49 4.84
N ARG A 189 -19.72 -1.71 5.17
CA ARG A 189 -18.62 -1.36 4.25
C ARG A 189 -18.50 -2.31 3.08
N VAL A 190 -18.80 -3.58 3.29
CA VAL A 190 -18.75 -4.58 2.22
C VAL A 190 -19.93 -4.42 1.27
N GLU A 191 -21.10 -4.08 1.79
CA GLU A 191 -22.31 -3.86 0.99
C GLU A 191 -22.28 -2.54 0.19
N GLY A 192 -21.50 -1.55 0.66
CA GLY A 192 -21.33 -0.26 -0.01
C GLY A 192 -20.31 -0.24 -1.14
N ALA A 193 -19.54 -1.34 -1.34
CA ALA A 193 -18.50 -1.45 -2.37
C ALA A 193 -19.04 -2.13 -3.63
#